data_92ada571cb314db5d09878b8f050fecc
#
_entry.id   92ada571cb314db5d09878b8f050fecc
#
_cell.length_a   1.000
_cell.length_b   1.000
_cell.length_c   1.000
_cell.angle_alpha   90.00
_cell.angle_beta   90.00
_cell.angle_gamma   90.00
#
_symmetry.space_group_name_H-M   'P 1'
#
loop_
_entity.id
_entity.type
_entity.pdbx_description
1 polymer ?
#
loop_
_entity_poly.entity_id
_entity_poly.type
_entity_poly.pdbx_seq_one_letter_code
_entity_poly.pdbx_strand_id
1 'polypeptide(L)'
;MLAHTAIATPPLVPEIRLHLATEITPIWQATETWLERSGIEPPFWAFAWPGAQALARRILDDPALVRGRTVLDFAAGGGLAAIACALAGARAEAVEIDPMAVAAIRANAALNGAVVTALEGDFVGQVCRWDLILCGDVCYEAPMTRHILPWLRMMAGQAEVWIADPGRAYLPADGLETLATYDVPTSVELEDKELRTTRVCRLLPAP
;
A
#
# COMPACT_ATOMS: atom_id res chain seq x y z
N MET A 1 -19.29 3.37 5.85
CA MET A 1 -17.91 3.40 5.37
C MET A 1 -17.52 4.77 4.83
N LEU A 2 -18.07 5.27 3.73
CA LEU A 2 -17.62 6.52 3.09
C LEU A 2 -18.13 7.83 3.74
N ALA A 3 -18.98 7.76 4.78
CA ALA A 3 -19.59 8.94 5.43
C ALA A 3 -18.56 9.90 6.10
N HIS A 4 -17.35 9.40 6.41
CA HIS A 4 -16.28 10.16 7.05
C HIS A 4 -15.07 10.34 6.11
N THR A 5 -15.28 10.19 4.80
CA THR A 5 -14.26 10.42 3.79
C THR A 5 -14.71 11.48 2.79
N ALA A 6 -13.75 12.17 2.18
CA ALA A 6 -13.96 12.99 1.00
C ALA A 6 -13.15 12.45 -0.16
N ILE A 7 -13.57 12.77 -1.37
CA ILE A 7 -12.76 12.50 -2.57
C ILE A 7 -11.65 13.54 -2.61
N ALA A 8 -10.41 13.06 -2.51
CA ALA A 8 -9.20 13.88 -2.57
C ALA A 8 -8.11 13.15 -3.36
N THR A 9 -7.04 13.86 -3.66
CA THR A 9 -5.86 13.30 -4.35
C THR A 9 -4.67 13.23 -3.38
N PRO A 10 -3.90 12.13 -3.38
CA PRO A 10 -2.65 12.07 -2.66
C PRO A 10 -1.68 13.15 -3.17
N PRO A 11 -0.93 13.84 -2.29
CA PRO A 11 -0.08 14.95 -2.70
C PRO A 11 0.96 14.62 -3.78
N LEU A 12 1.57 13.43 -3.70
CA LEU A 12 2.58 12.98 -4.68
C LEU A 12 1.95 12.40 -5.95
N VAL A 13 0.66 12.05 -5.93
CA VAL A 13 -0.04 11.35 -7.01
C VAL A 13 -1.39 12.04 -7.30
N PRO A 14 -1.37 13.30 -7.77
CA PRO A 14 -2.60 14.07 -7.99
C PRO A 14 -3.47 13.52 -9.15
N GLU A 15 -2.95 12.61 -9.94
CA GLU A 15 -3.65 11.94 -11.03
C GLU A 15 -4.71 10.93 -10.54
N ILE A 16 -4.59 10.43 -9.31
CA ILE A 16 -5.48 9.41 -8.73
C ILE A 16 -6.33 10.03 -7.62
N ARG A 17 -7.64 9.80 -7.70
CA ARG A 17 -8.60 10.22 -6.69
C ARG A 17 -8.95 9.07 -5.75
N LEU A 18 -8.98 9.33 -4.45
CA LEU A 18 -9.32 8.34 -3.43
C LEU A 18 -10.37 8.90 -2.48
N HIS A 19 -11.11 8.01 -1.85
CA HIS A 19 -11.87 8.32 -0.65
C HIS A 19 -10.90 8.36 0.53
N LEU A 20 -10.52 9.55 0.98
CA LEU A 20 -9.60 9.78 2.09
C LEU A 20 -10.33 10.36 3.29
N ALA A 21 -9.85 10.08 4.51
CA ALA A 21 -10.37 10.67 5.73
C ALA A 21 -10.22 12.19 5.67
N THR A 22 -11.30 12.91 6.05
CA THR A 22 -11.32 14.38 6.05
C THR A 22 -10.67 14.98 7.27
N GLU A 23 -10.67 14.24 8.37
CA GLU A 23 -10.06 14.62 9.65
C GLU A 23 -9.49 13.37 10.31
N ILE A 24 -8.26 13.46 10.80
CA ILE A 24 -7.59 12.35 11.48
C ILE A 24 -8.26 12.08 12.82
N THR A 25 -8.79 13.12 13.45
CA THR A 25 -9.15 13.14 14.85
C THR A 25 -10.40 12.36 15.25
N PRO A 26 -11.60 12.46 14.61
CA PRO A 26 -12.76 11.71 15.09
C PRO A 26 -12.68 10.21 14.85
N ILE A 27 -12.14 9.79 13.70
CA ILE A 27 -12.01 8.36 13.36
C ILE A 27 -10.86 7.72 14.14
N TRP A 28 -9.73 8.42 14.30
CA TRP A 28 -8.56 7.88 14.99
C TRP A 28 -8.75 7.88 16.53
N GLN A 29 -9.25 8.97 17.12
CA GLN A 29 -9.47 9.05 18.57
C GLN A 29 -10.70 8.24 19.04
N ALA A 30 -11.75 8.14 18.22
CA ALA A 30 -12.84 7.20 18.51
C ALA A 30 -12.39 5.75 18.36
N THR A 31 -11.37 5.49 17.55
CA THR A 31 -10.94 4.14 17.20
C THR A 31 -9.97 3.55 18.20
N GLU A 32 -8.97 4.23 18.75
CA GLU A 32 -8.02 3.56 19.66
C GLU A 32 -8.72 2.93 20.87
N THR A 33 -9.59 3.67 21.56
CA THR A 33 -10.27 3.14 22.75
C THR A 33 -11.52 2.30 22.43
N TRP A 34 -12.19 2.56 21.31
CA TRP A 34 -13.40 1.84 20.90
C TRP A 34 -13.08 0.65 20.01
N LEU A 35 -12.05 0.73 19.16
CA LEU A 35 -11.60 -0.37 18.31
C LEU A 35 -10.91 -1.47 19.11
N GLU A 36 -10.04 -1.14 20.07
CA GLU A 36 -9.47 -2.12 21.00
C GLU A 36 -10.56 -2.92 21.73
N ARG A 37 -11.68 -2.27 22.05
CA ARG A 37 -12.85 -2.92 22.67
C ARG A 37 -13.73 -3.68 21.71
N SER A 38 -13.72 -3.34 20.43
CA SER A 38 -14.61 -3.88 19.40
C SER A 38 -13.90 -4.87 18.45
N GLY A 39 -12.58 -5.01 18.55
CA GLY A 39 -11.77 -5.86 17.66
C GLY A 39 -11.80 -5.39 16.21
N ILE A 40 -11.98 -4.08 15.97
CA ILE A 40 -12.00 -3.48 14.64
C ILE A 40 -10.65 -2.81 14.40
N GLU A 41 -9.97 -3.13 13.30
CA GLU A 41 -8.70 -2.51 12.92
C GLU A 41 -8.86 -1.00 12.63
N PRO A 42 -7.84 -0.17 12.95
CA PRO A 42 -7.82 1.23 12.54
C PRO A 42 -8.02 1.37 11.02
N PRO A 43 -8.75 2.40 10.55
CA PRO A 43 -9.06 2.56 9.13
C PRO A 43 -7.84 3.01 8.31
N PHE A 44 -6.76 2.23 8.31
CA PHE A 44 -5.53 2.52 7.58
C PHE A 44 -5.76 2.77 6.09
N TRP A 45 -6.80 2.15 5.51
CA TRP A 45 -7.21 2.31 4.12
C TRP A 45 -7.66 3.73 3.75
N ALA A 46 -8.06 4.52 4.75
CA ALA A 46 -8.55 5.90 4.55
C ALA A 46 -7.42 6.94 4.43
N PHE A 47 -6.17 6.50 4.39
CA PHE A 47 -4.99 7.38 4.30
C PHE A 47 -4.09 6.97 3.15
N ALA A 48 -3.53 7.98 2.46
CA ALA A 48 -2.54 7.75 1.40
C ALA A 48 -1.13 7.72 2.01
N TRP A 49 -0.73 6.55 2.50
CA TRP A 49 0.56 6.35 3.15
C TRP A 49 1.74 6.61 2.22
N PRO A 50 2.90 7.05 2.75
CA PRO A 50 4.06 7.44 1.94
C PRO A 50 4.57 6.35 1.00
N GLY A 51 4.60 5.08 1.44
CA GLY A 51 5.04 3.96 0.61
C GLY A 51 4.12 3.71 -0.57
N ALA A 52 2.80 3.74 -0.35
CA ALA A 52 1.82 3.59 -1.43
C ALA A 52 1.92 4.75 -2.45
N GLN A 53 2.14 5.99 -1.99
CA GLN A 53 2.35 7.13 -2.87
C GLN A 53 3.64 6.99 -3.70
N ALA A 54 4.75 6.56 -3.08
CA ALA A 54 6.02 6.37 -3.77
C ALA A 54 5.95 5.26 -4.83
N LEU A 55 5.28 4.14 -4.54
CA LEU A 55 5.02 3.07 -5.52
C LEU A 55 4.20 3.58 -6.70
N ALA A 56 3.08 4.23 -6.41
CA ALA A 56 2.20 4.77 -7.45
C ALA A 56 2.92 5.81 -8.31
N ARG A 57 3.72 6.72 -7.72
CA ARG A 57 4.49 7.72 -8.47
C ARG A 57 5.50 7.06 -9.40
N ARG A 58 6.28 6.06 -8.91
CA ARG A 58 7.23 5.33 -9.73
C ARG A 58 6.58 4.66 -10.94
N ILE A 59 5.40 4.07 -10.74
CA ILE A 59 4.67 3.36 -11.80
C ILE A 59 4.11 4.34 -12.83
N LEU A 60 3.56 5.48 -12.40
CA LEU A 60 3.02 6.50 -13.29
C LEU A 60 4.11 7.24 -14.06
N ASP A 61 5.30 7.42 -13.47
CA ASP A 61 6.45 8.03 -14.15
C ASP A 61 7.02 7.13 -15.24
N ASP A 62 6.99 5.80 -15.04
CA ASP A 62 7.43 4.82 -16.02
C ASP A 62 6.46 3.63 -16.11
N PRO A 63 5.36 3.77 -16.87
CA PRO A 63 4.37 2.70 -17.05
C PRO A 63 4.93 1.41 -17.65
N ALA A 64 6.09 1.45 -18.32
CA ALA A 64 6.72 0.26 -18.90
C ALA A 64 7.14 -0.76 -17.83
N LEU A 65 7.38 -0.31 -16.60
CA LEU A 65 7.73 -1.16 -15.47
C LEU A 65 6.67 -2.23 -15.16
N VAL A 66 5.39 -1.96 -15.46
CA VAL A 66 4.29 -2.84 -15.09
C VAL A 66 3.38 -3.24 -16.25
N ARG A 67 3.49 -2.58 -17.40
CA ARG A 67 2.61 -2.83 -18.56
C ARG A 67 2.60 -4.29 -18.97
N GLY A 68 1.40 -4.88 -19.03
CA GLY A 68 1.17 -6.28 -19.42
C GLY A 68 1.50 -7.31 -18.34
N ARG A 69 2.11 -6.90 -17.22
CA ARG A 69 2.46 -7.78 -16.08
C ARG A 69 1.24 -8.08 -15.22
N THR A 70 1.30 -9.19 -14.49
CA THR A 70 0.42 -9.49 -13.36
C THR A 70 1.02 -8.91 -12.09
N VAL A 71 0.30 -8.05 -11.39
CA VAL A 71 0.79 -7.33 -10.22
C VAL A 71 -0.13 -7.57 -9.03
N LEU A 72 0.46 -7.87 -7.87
CA LEU A 72 -0.21 -7.89 -6.58
C LEU A 72 0.20 -6.64 -5.79
N ASP A 73 -0.77 -5.86 -5.35
CA ASP A 73 -0.63 -4.87 -4.28
C ASP A 73 -1.01 -5.57 -2.97
N PHE A 74 0.00 -5.88 -2.15
CA PHE A 74 -0.13 -6.65 -0.92
C PHE A 74 -0.28 -5.70 0.28
N ALA A 75 -1.30 -5.92 1.11
CA ALA A 75 -1.74 -5.00 2.16
C ALA A 75 -2.01 -3.60 1.58
N ALA A 76 -2.90 -3.57 0.59
CA ALA A 76 -3.06 -2.47 -0.37
C ALA A 76 -3.72 -1.22 0.23
N GLY A 77 -4.26 -1.28 1.45
CA GLY A 77 -5.00 -0.18 2.06
C GLY A 77 -6.15 0.30 1.18
N GLY A 78 -6.08 1.55 0.72
CA GLY A 78 -7.05 2.12 -0.22
C GLY A 78 -6.84 1.74 -1.69
N GLY A 79 -5.82 0.93 -2.03
CA GLY A 79 -5.55 0.41 -3.38
C GLY A 79 -4.81 1.38 -4.31
N LEU A 80 -4.11 2.38 -3.77
CA LEU A 80 -3.45 3.41 -4.59
C LEU A 80 -2.45 2.82 -5.59
N ALA A 81 -1.57 1.90 -5.14
CA ALA A 81 -0.56 1.32 -6.01
C ALA A 81 -1.18 0.37 -7.06
N ALA A 82 -2.19 -0.42 -6.68
CA ALA A 82 -2.95 -1.25 -7.63
C ALA A 82 -3.66 -0.43 -8.71
N ILE A 83 -4.26 0.71 -8.33
CA ILE A 83 -4.91 1.63 -9.28
C ILE A 83 -3.88 2.20 -10.25
N ALA A 84 -2.72 2.65 -9.76
CA ALA A 84 -1.63 3.12 -10.61
C ALA A 84 -1.17 2.03 -11.60
N CYS A 85 -1.01 0.78 -11.14
CA CYS A 85 -0.69 -0.36 -12.00
C CYS A 85 -1.74 -0.59 -13.09
N ALA A 86 -3.03 -0.59 -12.73
CA ALA A 86 -4.11 -0.80 -13.68
C ALA A 86 -4.14 0.31 -14.75
N LEU A 87 -3.98 1.58 -14.35
CA LEU A 87 -3.90 2.72 -15.27
C LEU A 87 -2.66 2.64 -16.18
N ALA A 88 -1.56 2.05 -15.70
CA ALA A 88 -0.34 1.81 -16.47
C ALA A 88 -0.42 0.57 -17.39
N GLY A 89 -1.53 -0.17 -17.38
CA GLY A 89 -1.79 -1.32 -18.26
C GLY A 89 -1.36 -2.68 -17.69
N ALA A 90 -1.24 -2.80 -16.38
CA ALA A 90 -1.05 -4.08 -15.69
C ALA A 90 -2.39 -4.81 -15.45
N ARG A 91 -2.32 -6.12 -15.21
CA ARG A 91 -3.39 -6.89 -14.58
C ARG A 91 -3.18 -6.80 -13.07
N ALA A 92 -3.93 -5.91 -12.42
CA ALA A 92 -3.73 -5.56 -11.02
C ALA A 92 -4.70 -6.32 -10.10
N GLU A 93 -4.14 -6.98 -9.10
CA GLU A 93 -4.83 -7.50 -7.93
C GLU A 93 -4.42 -6.70 -6.70
N ALA A 94 -5.35 -6.48 -5.78
CA ALA A 94 -5.09 -5.83 -4.49
C ALA A 94 -5.66 -6.70 -3.38
N VAL A 95 -4.88 -7.03 -2.37
CA VAL A 95 -5.32 -7.87 -1.26
C VAL A 95 -5.27 -7.13 0.07
N GLU A 96 -6.30 -7.35 0.86
CA GLU A 96 -6.44 -6.82 2.21
C GLU A 96 -7.13 -7.81 3.14
N ILE A 97 -6.76 -7.77 4.42
CA ILE A 97 -7.41 -8.58 5.45
C ILE A 97 -8.68 -7.89 5.99
N ASP A 98 -8.74 -6.56 5.91
CA ASP A 98 -9.89 -5.76 6.34
C ASP A 98 -10.95 -5.68 5.21
N PRO A 99 -12.17 -6.21 5.42
CA PRO A 99 -13.25 -6.12 4.43
C PRO A 99 -13.64 -4.67 4.10
N MET A 100 -13.39 -3.71 4.99
CA MET A 100 -13.63 -2.29 4.75
C MET A 100 -12.61 -1.73 3.76
N ALA A 101 -11.33 -2.12 3.89
CA ALA A 101 -10.28 -1.79 2.93
C ALA A 101 -10.60 -2.38 1.54
N VAL A 102 -11.04 -3.64 1.47
CA VAL A 102 -11.47 -4.28 0.21
C VAL A 102 -12.61 -3.51 -0.45
N ALA A 103 -13.59 -3.05 0.32
CA ALA A 103 -14.67 -2.21 -0.21
C ALA A 103 -14.16 -0.83 -0.66
N ALA A 104 -13.18 -0.25 0.04
CA ALA A 104 -12.55 1.02 -0.35
C ALA A 104 -11.75 0.87 -1.64
N ILE A 105 -10.98 -0.21 -1.83
CA ILE A 105 -10.27 -0.52 -3.08
C ILE A 105 -11.24 -0.52 -4.27
N ARG A 106 -12.38 -1.21 -4.14
CA ARG A 106 -13.39 -1.26 -5.21
C ARG A 106 -13.96 0.11 -5.54
N ALA A 107 -14.29 0.90 -4.52
CA ALA A 107 -14.82 2.26 -4.69
C ALA A 107 -13.78 3.19 -5.34
N ASN A 108 -12.54 3.14 -4.88
CA ASN A 108 -11.44 3.96 -5.41
C ASN A 108 -11.07 3.55 -6.85
N ALA A 109 -11.05 2.26 -7.16
CA ALA A 109 -10.82 1.78 -8.53
C ALA A 109 -11.91 2.28 -9.48
N ALA A 110 -13.19 2.15 -9.09
CA ALA A 110 -14.32 2.67 -9.88
C ALA A 110 -14.25 4.19 -10.09
N LEU A 111 -13.87 4.95 -9.06
CA LEU A 111 -13.69 6.42 -9.11
C LEU A 111 -12.65 6.85 -10.16
N ASN A 112 -11.67 6.01 -10.45
CA ASN A 112 -10.60 6.27 -11.42
C ASN A 112 -10.77 5.52 -12.76
N GLY A 113 -11.88 4.80 -12.95
CA GLY A 113 -12.08 3.96 -14.14
C GLY A 113 -11.04 2.84 -14.27
N ALA A 114 -10.39 2.45 -13.18
CA ALA A 114 -9.36 1.42 -13.14
C ALA A 114 -9.99 0.03 -12.89
N VAL A 115 -9.45 -1.00 -13.56
CA VAL A 115 -9.86 -2.40 -13.35
C VAL A 115 -8.89 -3.05 -12.37
N VAL A 116 -9.31 -3.20 -11.12
CA VAL A 116 -8.52 -3.85 -10.04
C VAL A 116 -9.35 -4.99 -9.45
N THR A 117 -8.75 -6.18 -9.34
CA THR A 117 -9.35 -7.31 -8.64
C THR A 117 -9.07 -7.18 -7.14
N ALA A 118 -10.08 -6.76 -6.37
CA ALA A 118 -9.96 -6.61 -4.92
C ALA A 118 -10.29 -7.93 -4.22
N LEU A 119 -9.34 -8.46 -3.46
CA LEU A 119 -9.35 -9.75 -2.79
C LEU A 119 -9.31 -9.56 -1.27
N GLU A 120 -10.03 -10.40 -0.55
CA GLU A 120 -10.06 -10.40 0.91
C GLU A 120 -9.30 -11.61 1.45
N GLY A 121 -8.46 -11.40 2.46
CA GLY A 121 -7.80 -12.47 3.22
C GLY A 121 -6.31 -12.29 3.40
N ASP A 122 -5.74 -13.17 4.21
CA ASP A 122 -4.30 -13.28 4.36
C ASP A 122 -3.71 -14.12 3.23
N PHE A 123 -2.82 -13.52 2.45
CA PHE A 123 -2.19 -14.18 1.31
C PHE A 123 -0.80 -14.74 1.62
N VAL A 124 -0.33 -14.63 2.85
CA VAL A 124 0.89 -15.31 3.28
C VAL A 124 0.72 -16.83 3.10
N GLY A 125 1.70 -17.45 2.42
CA GLY A 125 1.66 -18.87 2.09
C GLY A 125 1.01 -19.22 0.75
N GLN A 126 0.40 -18.25 0.05
CA GLN A 126 -0.10 -18.49 -1.32
C GLN A 126 1.06 -18.74 -2.29
N VAL A 127 0.79 -19.56 -3.31
CA VAL A 127 1.74 -19.85 -4.39
C VAL A 127 1.89 -18.60 -5.28
N CYS A 128 3.12 -18.32 -5.72
CA CYS A 128 3.39 -17.19 -6.62
C CYS A 128 2.68 -17.36 -7.97
N ARG A 129 1.98 -16.31 -8.39
CA ARG A 129 1.32 -16.23 -9.70
C ARG A 129 1.41 -14.83 -10.32
N TRP A 130 2.22 -13.98 -9.69
CA TRP A 130 2.43 -12.60 -10.10
C TRP A 130 3.84 -12.41 -10.64
N ASP A 131 3.99 -11.44 -11.54
CA ASP A 131 5.30 -10.99 -12.04
C ASP A 131 5.93 -9.98 -11.09
N LEU A 132 5.09 -9.26 -10.32
CA LEU A 132 5.51 -8.22 -9.37
C LEU A 132 4.56 -8.20 -8.16
N ILE A 133 5.15 -8.08 -6.98
CA ILE A 133 4.44 -7.86 -5.72
C ILE A 133 4.88 -6.51 -5.15
N LEU A 134 3.92 -5.66 -4.82
CA LEU A 134 4.11 -4.34 -4.24
C LEU A 134 3.71 -4.36 -2.77
N CYS A 135 4.49 -3.72 -1.92
CA CYS A 135 4.26 -3.61 -0.49
C CYS A 135 4.57 -2.17 -0.04
N GLY A 136 3.53 -1.39 0.29
CA GLY A 136 3.68 -0.02 0.79
C GLY A 136 3.48 0.03 2.31
N ASP A 137 4.46 0.56 3.06
CA ASP A 137 4.41 0.78 4.51
C ASP A 137 4.12 -0.47 5.36
N VAL A 138 4.48 -1.67 4.92
CA VAL A 138 4.13 -2.94 5.61
C VAL A 138 5.04 -3.30 6.78
N CYS A 139 6.07 -2.51 7.06
CA CYS A 139 7.06 -2.79 8.12
C CYS A 139 6.91 -1.89 9.36
N TYR A 140 5.67 -1.48 9.71
CA TYR A 140 5.42 -0.55 10.80
C TYR A 140 5.32 -1.21 12.18
N GLU A 141 5.02 -2.53 12.25
CA GLU A 141 4.95 -3.28 13.50
C GLU A 141 5.64 -4.64 13.43
N ALA A 142 6.13 -5.13 14.58
CA ALA A 142 6.90 -6.36 14.66
C ALA A 142 6.10 -7.63 14.35
N PRO A 143 4.85 -7.82 14.85
CA PRO A 143 4.06 -9.03 14.55
C PRO A 143 3.82 -9.18 13.05
N MET A 144 3.35 -8.14 12.39
CA MET A 144 3.09 -8.14 10.95
C MET A 144 4.37 -8.43 10.15
N THR A 145 5.46 -7.69 10.42
CA THR A 145 6.72 -7.88 9.67
C THR A 145 7.25 -9.31 9.82
N ARG A 146 7.20 -9.90 11.02
CA ARG A 146 7.61 -11.30 11.24
C ARG A 146 6.73 -12.30 10.50
N HIS A 147 5.46 -12.01 10.30
CA HIS A 147 4.54 -12.87 9.56
C HIS A 147 4.77 -12.80 8.05
N ILE A 148 4.88 -11.60 7.49
CA ILE A 148 4.91 -11.39 6.04
C ILE A 148 6.30 -11.56 5.41
N LEU A 149 7.37 -11.11 6.09
CA LEU A 149 8.71 -11.00 5.49
C LEU A 149 9.29 -12.34 5.01
N PRO A 150 9.16 -13.48 5.74
CA PRO A 150 9.63 -14.77 5.25
C PRO A 150 8.95 -15.18 3.93
N TRP A 151 7.64 -14.95 3.81
CA TRP A 151 6.88 -15.22 2.59
C TRP A 151 7.31 -14.29 1.46
N LEU A 152 7.45 -13.00 1.69
CA LEU A 152 7.90 -12.05 0.67
C LEU A 152 9.30 -12.39 0.14
N ARG A 153 10.22 -12.84 1.00
CA ARG A 153 11.54 -13.30 0.57
C ARG A 153 11.49 -14.58 -0.27
N MET A 154 10.57 -15.48 0.05
CA MET A 154 10.32 -16.66 -0.79
C MET A 154 9.73 -16.26 -2.16
N MET A 155 8.81 -15.29 -2.18
CA MET A 155 8.26 -14.73 -3.41
C MET A 155 9.33 -14.03 -4.25
N ALA A 156 10.29 -13.35 -3.62
CA ALA A 156 11.41 -12.67 -4.30
C ALA A 156 12.31 -13.62 -5.10
N GLY A 157 12.27 -14.93 -4.84
CA GLY A 157 12.91 -15.97 -5.66
C GLY A 157 12.13 -16.34 -6.94
N GLN A 158 10.89 -15.86 -7.10
CA GLN A 158 9.97 -16.26 -8.17
C GLN A 158 9.40 -15.06 -8.95
N ALA A 159 9.29 -13.90 -8.30
CA ALA A 159 8.76 -12.64 -8.83
C ALA A 159 9.61 -11.47 -8.35
N GLU A 160 9.47 -10.30 -8.95
CA GLU A 160 9.97 -9.09 -8.32
C GLU A 160 9.10 -8.75 -7.10
N VAL A 161 9.74 -8.33 -6.01
CA VAL A 161 9.05 -7.80 -4.82
C VAL A 161 9.59 -6.42 -4.53
N TRP A 162 8.71 -5.41 -4.53
CA TRP A 162 9.08 -4.04 -4.16
C TRP A 162 8.47 -3.68 -2.82
N ILE A 163 9.31 -3.21 -1.91
CA ILE A 163 8.89 -2.62 -0.63
C ILE A 163 9.15 -1.12 -0.70
N ALA A 164 8.13 -0.31 -0.46
CA ALA A 164 8.27 1.13 -0.32
C ALA A 164 8.04 1.54 1.13
N ASP A 165 9.01 2.25 1.71
CA ASP A 165 9.01 2.49 3.15
C ASP A 165 9.73 3.80 3.49
N PRO A 166 9.17 4.65 4.39
CA PRO A 166 9.78 5.89 4.86
C PRO A 166 10.82 5.70 5.99
N GLY A 167 11.27 4.46 6.25
CA GLY A 167 12.18 4.13 7.35
C GLY A 167 11.43 3.70 8.61
N ARG A 168 10.43 2.81 8.47
CA ARG A 168 9.71 2.21 9.59
C ARG A 168 10.66 1.36 10.45
N ALA A 169 10.32 1.21 11.73
CA ALA A 169 11.19 0.60 12.73
C ALA A 169 11.56 -0.87 12.43
N TYR A 170 10.72 -1.58 11.67
CA TYR A 170 10.89 -3.01 11.39
C TYR A 170 11.25 -3.30 9.93
N LEU A 171 11.58 -2.26 9.15
CA LEU A 171 12.14 -2.46 7.81
C LEU A 171 13.44 -3.27 7.91
N PRO A 172 13.61 -4.37 7.15
CA PRO A 172 14.84 -5.16 7.22
C PRO A 172 16.06 -4.32 6.86
N ALA A 173 17.15 -4.50 7.63
CA ALA A 173 18.40 -3.78 7.42
C ALA A 173 19.18 -4.26 6.20
N ASP A 174 18.93 -5.49 5.74
CA ASP A 174 19.64 -6.16 4.66
C ASP A 174 18.70 -6.73 3.59
N GLY A 175 19.27 -7.11 2.46
CA GLY A 175 18.54 -7.71 1.34
C GLY A 175 17.56 -6.74 0.67
N LEU A 176 17.87 -5.43 0.68
CA LEU A 176 17.12 -4.38 -0.01
C LEU A 176 18.04 -3.65 -1.00
N GLU A 177 17.62 -3.60 -2.26
CA GLU A 177 18.26 -2.81 -3.32
C GLU A 177 17.39 -1.59 -3.62
N THR A 178 17.89 -0.38 -3.38
CA THR A 178 17.14 0.85 -3.64
C THR A 178 16.96 1.07 -5.13
N LEU A 179 15.71 1.17 -5.58
CA LEU A 179 15.32 1.43 -6.97
C LEU A 179 15.02 2.91 -7.22
N ALA A 180 14.44 3.59 -6.23
CA ALA A 180 14.10 5.02 -6.29
C ALA A 180 13.92 5.59 -4.89
N THR A 181 13.98 6.91 -4.78
CA THR A 181 13.70 7.66 -3.55
C THR A 181 12.81 8.85 -3.88
N TYR A 182 11.79 9.08 -3.05
CA TYR A 182 10.85 10.17 -3.19
C TYR A 182 10.70 10.92 -1.87
N ASP A 183 10.62 12.23 -1.94
CA ASP A 183 10.19 13.04 -0.81
C ASP A 183 8.67 13.18 -0.90
N VAL A 184 7.97 12.45 -0.03
CA VAL A 184 6.51 12.34 -0.03
C VAL A 184 5.93 13.37 0.93
N PRO A 185 5.12 14.32 0.45
CA PRO A 185 4.39 15.22 1.33
C PRO A 185 3.37 14.44 2.19
N THR A 186 3.36 14.76 3.46
CA THR A 186 2.48 14.14 4.48
C THR A 186 1.90 15.23 5.38
N SER A 187 1.19 14.87 6.42
CA SER A 187 0.79 15.80 7.46
C SER A 187 1.44 15.45 8.79
N VAL A 188 1.68 16.47 9.62
CA VAL A 188 2.26 16.30 10.96
C VAL A 188 1.38 15.40 11.82
N GLU A 189 0.06 15.49 11.65
CA GLU A 189 -0.92 14.70 12.41
C GLU A 189 -0.85 13.20 12.07
N LEU A 190 -0.49 12.86 10.82
CA LEU A 190 -0.42 11.47 10.34
C LEU A 190 0.97 10.85 10.55
N GLU A 191 2.03 11.64 10.31
CA GLU A 191 3.40 11.12 10.19
C GLU A 191 4.42 11.87 11.07
N ASP A 192 3.98 12.76 11.97
CA ASP A 192 4.83 13.65 12.78
C ASP A 192 5.79 14.55 11.98
N LYS A 193 5.61 14.60 10.64
CA LYS A 193 6.43 15.39 9.70
C LYS A 193 5.61 15.77 8.48
N GLU A 194 5.93 16.92 7.89
CA GLU A 194 5.32 17.38 6.63
C GLU A 194 5.90 16.69 5.39
N LEU A 195 7.05 16.02 5.53
CA LEU A 195 7.75 15.34 4.44
C LEU A 195 8.41 14.05 4.93
N ARG A 196 8.20 12.96 4.18
CA ARG A 196 8.84 11.68 4.44
C ARG A 196 9.68 11.25 3.23
N THR A 197 10.99 11.18 3.41
CA THR A 197 11.87 10.55 2.42
C THR A 197 11.59 9.06 2.39
N THR A 198 10.98 8.59 1.30
CA THR A 198 10.48 7.22 1.14
C THR A 198 11.28 6.51 0.05
N ARG A 199 11.84 5.35 0.36
CA ARG A 199 12.58 4.52 -0.59
C ARG A 199 11.69 3.44 -1.16
N VAL A 200 11.74 3.26 -2.48
CA VAL A 200 11.24 2.07 -3.16
C VAL A 200 12.42 1.13 -3.35
N CYS A 201 12.36 -0.03 -2.74
CA CYS A 201 13.43 -1.03 -2.77
C CYS A 201 12.96 -2.33 -3.38
N ARG A 202 13.82 -3.02 -4.15
CA ARG A 202 13.65 -4.43 -4.48
C ARG A 202 14.06 -5.26 -3.27
N LEU A 203 13.18 -6.16 -2.83
CA LEU A 203 13.52 -7.17 -1.83
C LEU A 203 14.26 -8.32 -2.52
N LEU A 204 15.43 -8.68 -1.99
CA LEU A 204 16.19 -9.83 -2.47
C LEU A 204 15.69 -11.12 -1.80
N PRO A 205 15.78 -12.29 -2.46
CA PRO A 205 15.48 -13.58 -1.84
C PRO A 205 16.31 -13.80 -0.57
N ALA A 206 15.85 -14.71 0.28
CA ALA A 206 16.71 -15.19 1.37
C ALA A 206 17.96 -15.86 0.78
N PRO A 207 19.12 -15.71 1.43
CA PRO A 207 20.37 -16.37 1.01
C PRO A 207 20.28 -17.89 1.06
#